data_bdd038ac68140f031fc707dfcaa92717
#
_entry.id   bdd038ac68140f031fc707dfcaa92717
#
_cell.length_a   1.000
_cell.length_b   1.000
_cell.length_c   1.000
_cell.angle_alpha   90.00
_cell.angle_beta   90.00
_cell.angle_gamma   90.00
#
_symmetry.space_group_name_H-M   'P 1'
#
loop_
_entity.id
_entity.type
_entity.pdbx_description
1 polymer ?
#
loop_
_entity_poly.entity_id
_entity_poly.type
_entity_poly.pdbx_seq_one_letter_code
_entity_poly.pdbx_strand_id
1 'polypeptide(L)'
;MDKDYYKILDVNIFASNEKIKKSYRELAMKYHPDRTPGDENAHNMFVDINEAYEILSDKEKRMEYNISYLASNKYVVGGLAIAGLGVGLLLGRRKK
;
A
#
# COMPACT_ATOMS: atom_id res chain seq x y z
N MET A 1 -5.67 -10.37 0.88
CA MET A 1 -5.00 -9.09 1.18
C MET A 1 -5.47 -8.58 2.51
N ASP A 2 -4.61 -8.61 3.47
CA ASP A 2 -5.04 -8.35 4.84
C ASP A 2 -4.81 -6.94 5.33
N LYS A 3 -3.85 -6.25 4.72
CA LYS A 3 -3.53 -4.91 5.17
C LYS A 3 -3.83 -3.88 4.11
N ASP A 4 -4.39 -2.76 4.55
CA ASP A 4 -4.64 -1.65 3.67
C ASP A 4 -3.49 -0.66 3.82
N TYR A 5 -2.51 -0.77 2.95
CA TYR A 5 -1.31 0.05 3.03
C TYR A 5 -1.61 1.53 2.84
N TYR A 6 -2.62 1.84 2.06
CA TYR A 6 -2.99 3.24 1.88
C TYR A 6 -3.54 3.84 3.17
N LYS A 7 -4.35 3.06 3.87
CA LYS A 7 -4.86 3.52 5.15
C LYS A 7 -3.75 3.63 6.19
N ILE A 8 -2.83 2.67 6.16
CA ILE A 8 -1.72 2.69 7.11
C ILE A 8 -0.91 3.96 6.96
N LEU A 9 -0.66 4.38 5.72
CA LEU A 9 0.08 5.62 5.47
C LEU A 9 -0.80 6.85 5.44
N ASP A 10 -2.10 6.69 5.65
CA ASP A 10 -3.06 7.80 5.66
C ASP A 10 -3.03 8.59 4.36
N VAL A 11 -3.04 7.87 3.25
CA VAL A 11 -3.10 8.47 1.91
C VAL A 11 -4.13 7.69 1.10
N ASN A 12 -4.51 8.24 -0.05
CA ASN A 12 -5.44 7.52 -0.89
C ASN A 12 -4.71 6.85 -2.05
N ILE A 13 -5.46 6.03 -2.80
CA ILE A 13 -4.87 5.23 -3.85
C ILE A 13 -4.23 6.05 -4.96
N PHE A 14 -4.60 7.32 -5.08
CA PHE A 14 -4.05 8.20 -6.10
C PHE A 14 -2.92 9.07 -5.60
N ALA A 15 -2.43 8.83 -4.39
CA ALA A 15 -1.39 9.66 -3.82
C ALA A 15 -0.12 9.62 -4.65
N SER A 16 0.54 10.75 -4.75
CA SER A 16 1.82 10.84 -5.45
C SER A 16 2.92 10.16 -4.62
N ASN A 17 4.04 9.88 -5.28
CA ASN A 17 5.18 9.32 -4.56
C ASN A 17 5.65 10.27 -3.47
N GLU A 18 5.64 11.56 -3.74
CA GLU A 18 6.03 12.54 -2.74
C GLU A 18 5.10 12.53 -1.54
N LYS A 19 3.81 12.41 -1.80
CA LYS A 19 2.84 12.37 -0.73
C LYS A 19 3.03 11.13 0.13
N ILE A 20 3.26 10.00 -0.51
CA ILE A 20 3.51 8.76 0.19
C ILE A 20 4.76 8.87 1.06
N LYS A 21 5.81 9.45 0.50
CA LYS A 21 7.06 9.60 1.22
C LYS A 21 6.91 10.55 2.42
N LYS A 22 6.20 11.63 2.22
CA LYS A 22 5.97 12.59 3.30
C LYS A 22 5.19 11.96 4.44
N SER A 23 4.09 11.28 4.11
CA SER A 23 3.28 10.62 5.12
C SER A 23 4.08 9.56 5.86
N TYR A 24 4.87 8.79 5.11
CA TYR A 24 5.70 7.77 5.74
C TYR A 24 6.65 8.40 6.76
N ARG A 25 7.32 9.47 6.38
CA ARG A 25 8.28 10.11 7.29
C ARG A 25 7.61 10.61 8.56
N GLU A 26 6.46 11.23 8.42
CA GLU A 26 5.75 11.76 9.57
C GLU A 26 5.30 10.65 10.50
N LEU A 27 4.75 9.59 9.94
CA LEU A 27 4.27 8.47 10.74
C LEU A 27 5.42 7.67 11.34
N ALA A 28 6.48 7.47 10.59
CA ALA A 28 7.63 6.74 11.10
C ALA A 28 8.26 7.47 12.27
N MET A 29 8.27 8.79 12.20
CA MET A 29 8.80 9.59 13.30
C MET A 29 7.89 9.52 14.52
N LYS A 30 6.59 9.55 14.29
CA LYS A 30 5.62 9.51 15.37
C LYS A 30 5.65 8.20 16.14
N TYR A 31 5.84 7.09 15.44
CA TYR A 31 5.81 5.77 16.05
C TYR A 31 7.18 5.15 16.22
N HIS A 32 8.23 5.95 16.09
CA HIS A 32 9.59 5.42 16.23
C HIS A 32 9.81 4.88 17.64
N PRO A 33 10.49 3.75 17.76
CA PRO A 33 10.71 3.14 19.08
C PRO A 33 11.37 4.07 20.09
N ASP A 34 12.22 4.99 19.62
CA ASP A 34 12.86 5.94 20.52
C ASP A 34 11.87 6.89 21.17
N ARG A 35 10.76 7.14 20.49
CA ARG A 35 9.73 8.04 21.00
C ARG A 35 8.65 7.32 21.78
N THR A 36 8.54 6.03 21.57
CA THR A 36 7.47 5.25 22.16
C THR A 36 8.04 4.00 22.82
N PRO A 37 9.00 4.17 23.71
CA PRO A 37 9.63 2.99 24.35
C PRO A 37 8.62 2.20 25.15
N GLY A 38 8.62 0.89 24.93
CA GLY A 38 7.74 0.01 25.67
C GLY A 38 6.29 -0.02 25.19
N ASP A 39 5.97 0.74 24.15
CA ASP A 39 4.61 0.77 23.64
C ASP A 39 4.50 -0.25 22.49
N GLU A 40 3.90 -1.38 22.81
CA GLU A 40 3.79 -2.48 21.87
C GLU A 40 2.92 -2.13 20.67
N ASN A 41 1.85 -1.40 20.91
CA ASN A 41 0.97 -1.00 19.82
C ASN A 41 1.68 -0.06 18.84
N ALA A 42 2.43 0.88 19.40
CA ALA A 42 3.19 1.80 18.55
C ALA A 42 4.27 1.06 17.78
N HIS A 43 4.87 0.06 18.39
CA HIS A 43 5.88 -0.74 17.71
C HIS A 43 5.27 -1.49 16.54
N ASN A 44 4.11 -2.09 16.75
CA ASN A 44 3.41 -2.78 15.67
C ASN A 44 3.03 -1.84 14.54
N MET A 45 2.60 -0.63 14.91
CA MET A 45 2.30 0.38 13.89
C MET A 45 3.53 0.74 13.09
N PHE A 46 4.65 0.87 13.77
CA PHE A 46 5.89 1.22 13.08
C PHE A 46 6.27 0.16 12.06
N VAL A 47 6.12 -1.10 12.42
CA VAL A 47 6.39 -2.20 11.50
C VAL A 47 5.47 -2.13 10.29
N ASP A 48 4.19 -1.89 10.53
CA ASP A 48 3.21 -1.80 9.44
C ASP A 48 3.50 -0.61 8.53
N ILE A 49 3.90 0.51 9.11
CA ILE A 49 4.23 1.72 8.35
C ILE A 49 5.41 1.44 7.42
N ASN A 50 6.41 0.76 7.92
CA ASN A 50 7.58 0.44 7.10
C ASN A 50 7.21 -0.53 5.98
N GLU A 51 6.39 -1.51 6.29
CA GLU A 51 5.95 -2.45 5.27
C GLU A 51 5.14 -1.75 4.18
N ALA A 52 4.23 -0.88 4.60
CA ALA A 52 3.40 -0.15 3.64
C ALA A 52 4.26 0.70 2.71
N TYR A 53 5.26 1.36 3.28
CA TYR A 53 6.13 2.20 2.46
C TYR A 53 6.96 1.36 1.49
N GLU A 54 7.43 0.21 1.93
CA GLU A 54 8.20 -0.65 1.06
C GLU A 54 7.41 -1.03 -0.18
N ILE A 55 6.13 -1.31 0.00
CA ILE A 55 5.26 -1.70 -1.12
C ILE A 55 4.87 -0.49 -1.96
N LEU A 56 4.44 0.58 -1.31
CA LEU A 56 3.86 1.70 -2.06
C LEU A 56 4.90 2.63 -2.68
N SER A 57 6.15 2.56 -2.22
CA SER A 57 7.19 3.41 -2.78
C SER A 57 7.86 2.79 -4.00
N ASP A 58 7.69 1.52 -4.22
CA ASP A 58 8.24 0.83 -5.38
C ASP A 58 7.18 0.76 -6.47
N LYS A 59 7.51 1.28 -7.64
CA LYS A 59 6.55 1.38 -8.73
C LYS A 59 5.91 0.05 -9.09
N GLU A 60 6.71 -0.98 -9.20
CA GLU A 60 6.19 -2.29 -9.58
C GLU A 60 5.40 -2.94 -8.46
N LYS A 61 5.91 -2.86 -7.26
CA LYS A 61 5.21 -3.44 -6.12
C LYS A 61 3.89 -2.72 -5.88
N ARG A 62 3.90 -1.40 -6.04
CA ARG A 62 2.67 -0.65 -5.88
C ARG A 62 1.65 -1.04 -6.94
N MET A 63 2.10 -1.22 -8.18
CA MET A 63 1.19 -1.64 -9.24
C MET A 63 0.56 -2.99 -8.93
N GLU A 64 1.38 -3.94 -8.50
CA GLU A 64 0.87 -5.26 -8.16
C GLU A 64 -0.09 -5.20 -6.98
N TYR A 65 0.25 -4.39 -6.01
CA TYR A 65 -0.64 -4.21 -4.86
C TYR A 65 -1.95 -3.58 -5.27
N ASN A 66 -1.89 -2.58 -6.14
CA ASN A 66 -3.10 -1.90 -6.60
C ASN A 66 -4.04 -2.86 -7.33
N ILE A 67 -3.48 -3.75 -8.12
CA ILE A 67 -4.29 -4.73 -8.83
C ILE A 67 -5.03 -5.61 -7.81
N SER A 68 -4.33 -6.11 -6.82
CA SER A 68 -4.95 -6.93 -5.80
C SER A 68 -5.93 -6.12 -4.96
N TYR A 69 -5.56 -4.91 -4.63
CA TYR A 69 -6.38 -4.04 -3.82
C TYR A 69 -7.73 -3.79 -4.47
N LEU A 70 -7.71 -3.44 -5.75
CA LEU A 70 -8.95 -3.19 -6.48
C LEU A 70 -9.73 -4.46 -6.70
N ALA A 71 -9.04 -5.56 -6.92
CA ALA A 71 -9.72 -6.83 -7.15
C ALA A 71 -10.44 -7.35 -5.91
N SER A 72 -9.93 -7.02 -4.74
CA SER A 72 -10.54 -7.49 -3.50
C SER A 72 -11.50 -6.47 -2.89
N ASN A 73 -11.69 -5.36 -3.55
CA ASN A 73 -12.54 -4.29 -3.05
C ASN A 73 -13.89 -4.30 -3.77
N LYS A 74 -14.92 -3.85 -3.09
CA LYS A 74 -16.23 -3.83 -3.71
C LYS A 74 -16.33 -2.84 -4.87
N TYR A 75 -15.36 -1.99 -5.02
CA TYR A 75 -15.32 -1.10 -6.18
C TYR A 75 -15.26 -1.87 -7.48
N VAL A 76 -14.79 -3.09 -7.41
CA VAL A 76 -14.55 -3.89 -8.60
C VAL A 76 -15.79 -4.60 -9.07
N VAL A 77 -16.84 -4.56 -8.30
CA VAL A 77 -18.05 -5.30 -8.65
C VAL A 77 -18.50 -5.00 -10.07
N GLY A 78 -18.66 -3.74 -10.38
CA GLY A 78 -19.12 -3.36 -11.70
C GLY A 78 -18.07 -3.52 -12.76
N GLY A 79 -16.83 -3.40 -12.40
CA GLY A 79 -15.74 -3.48 -13.35
C GLY A 79 -14.96 -4.76 -13.29
N LEU A 80 -15.51 -5.75 -12.65
CA LEU A 80 -14.80 -6.99 -12.41
C LEU A 80 -14.23 -7.60 -13.68
N ALA A 81 -15.07 -7.78 -14.67
CA ALA A 81 -14.62 -8.40 -15.90
C ALA A 81 -13.54 -7.56 -16.57
N ILE A 82 -13.74 -6.27 -16.56
CA ILE A 82 -12.80 -5.36 -17.20
C ILE A 82 -11.47 -5.39 -16.48
N ALA A 83 -11.53 -5.32 -15.15
CA ALA A 83 -10.31 -5.34 -14.36
C ALA A 83 -9.58 -6.65 -14.56
N GLY A 84 -10.32 -7.73 -14.60
CA GLY A 84 -9.71 -9.03 -14.82
C GLY A 84 -9.01 -9.11 -16.16
N LEU A 85 -9.65 -8.60 -17.18
CA LEU A 85 -9.05 -8.60 -18.50
C LEU A 85 -7.78 -7.76 -18.54
N GLY A 86 -7.86 -6.57 -17.98
CA GLY A 86 -6.70 -5.70 -17.95
C GLY A 86 -5.55 -6.30 -17.21
N VAL A 87 -5.84 -6.88 -16.07
CA VAL A 87 -4.80 -7.50 -15.27
C VAL A 87 -4.18 -8.67 -16.02
N GLY A 88 -5.01 -9.47 -16.64
CA GLY A 88 -4.51 -10.60 -17.39
C GLY A 88 -3.55 -10.18 -18.49
N LEU A 89 -3.92 -9.15 -19.22
CA LEU A 89 -3.06 -8.66 -20.28
C LEU A 89 -1.74 -8.16 -19.75
N LEU A 90 -1.78 -7.39 -18.69
CA LEU A 90 -0.56 -6.85 -18.10
C LEU A 90 0.35 -7.94 -17.62
N LEU A 91 -0.19 -8.88 -16.91
CA LEU A 91 0.62 -9.98 -16.39
C LEU A 91 1.21 -10.81 -17.51
N GLY A 92 0.44 -11.00 -18.56
CA GLY A 92 0.93 -11.74 -19.71
C GLY A 92 2.13 -11.06 -20.33
N ARG A 93 2.10 -9.77 -20.44
CA ARG A 93 3.23 -9.04 -20.98
C ARG A 93 4.44 -9.09 -20.08
N ARG A 94 4.20 -8.98 -18.82
CA ARG A 94 5.31 -8.96 -17.87
C ARG A 94 6.08 -10.24 -17.85
N LYS A 95 5.45 -11.30 -18.22
CA LYS A 95 6.13 -12.60 -18.23
C LYS A 95 7.13 -12.73 -19.33
N LYS A 96 7.08 -11.86 -20.27
CA LYS A 96 8.09 -11.86 -21.32
C LYS A 96 9.34 -11.14 -20.92
#